data_ebe59bce09276411e225132b47570a8c
#
_entry.id   ebe59bce09276411e225132b47570a8c
#
_cell.length_a   1.000
_cell.length_b   1.000
_cell.length_c   1.000
_cell.angle_alpha   90.00
_cell.angle_beta   90.00
_cell.angle_gamma   90.00
#
_symmetry.space_group_name_H-M   'P 1'
#
loop_
_entity.id
_entity.type
_entity.pdbx_description
1 polymer ?
#
loop_
_entity_poly.entity_id
_entity_poly.type
_entity_poly.pdbx_seq_one_letter_code
_entity_poly.pdbx_strand_id
1 'polypeptide(L)'
;MACWDGAGNKVVDFSGDYFVFLEKTEKFVVMMKRKIILVTGGQRSGKSRYAQELALKLAENPVYLATSRVWDDEFRERVRRHQQDRGPRWTNLEEEKAIGRCDVSRRVVVIDCVTLWSTNFFFDNDSDVDKSLREIKEEFDRFTGQEATFIFVTNEIGMGGVSVDPVQRRFTDLQGWVNQYIGSRADEVVLMVSGIAMRVK
;
A
#
# COMPACT_ATOMS: atom_id res chain seq x y z
N MET A 1 -21.28 21.19 -5.81
CA MET A 1 -22.09 21.96 -4.84
C MET A 1 -21.11 22.67 -3.92
N ALA A 2 -21.19 23.97 -3.75
CA ALA A 2 -20.23 24.71 -2.92
C ALA A 2 -20.78 24.82 -1.50
N CYS A 3 -20.01 24.37 -0.52
CA CYS A 3 -20.33 24.49 0.91
C CYS A 3 -19.33 25.43 1.58
N TRP A 4 -19.66 25.95 2.76
CA TRP A 4 -18.77 26.76 3.58
C TRP A 4 -18.38 25.96 4.82
N ASP A 5 -17.08 25.98 5.21
CA ASP A 5 -16.65 25.39 6.46
C ASP A 5 -16.98 26.30 7.66
N GLY A 6 -16.88 25.77 8.88
CA GLY A 6 -17.12 26.53 10.11
C GLY A 6 -16.16 27.70 10.37
N ALA A 7 -15.10 27.86 9.55
CA ALA A 7 -14.12 28.95 9.58
C ALA A 7 -14.36 29.99 8.49
N GLY A 8 -15.41 29.83 7.66
CA GLY A 8 -15.81 30.77 6.61
C GLY A 8 -15.01 30.63 5.30
N ASN A 9 -14.43 29.47 5.00
CA ASN A 9 -13.78 29.16 3.74
C ASN A 9 -14.79 28.45 2.81
N LYS A 10 -14.71 28.76 1.51
CA LYS A 10 -15.54 28.13 0.49
C LYS A 10 -14.95 26.77 0.11
N VAL A 11 -15.70 25.70 0.30
CA VAL A 11 -15.31 24.32 -0.09
C VAL A 11 -15.98 24.01 -1.42
N VAL A 12 -15.19 23.57 -2.41
CA VAL A 12 -15.71 23.11 -3.71
C VAL A 12 -15.23 21.67 -3.91
N ASP A 13 -16.18 20.75 -4.06
CA ASP A 13 -15.91 19.35 -4.35
C ASP A 13 -15.76 19.16 -5.87
N PHE A 14 -14.57 18.74 -6.30
CA PHE A 14 -14.30 18.34 -7.67
C PHE A 14 -13.98 16.85 -7.70
N SER A 15 -14.90 16.01 -8.04
CA SER A 15 -14.73 14.58 -8.35
C SER A 15 -14.62 13.56 -7.19
N GLY A 16 -15.03 13.88 -5.98
CA GLY A 16 -15.10 12.90 -4.87
C GLY A 16 -13.76 12.53 -4.20
N ASP A 17 -12.63 12.77 -4.85
CA ASP A 17 -11.30 12.41 -4.36
C ASP A 17 -10.51 13.62 -3.83
N TYR A 18 -10.95 14.84 -4.05
CA TYR A 18 -10.27 16.07 -3.66
C TYR A 18 -11.25 17.10 -3.12
N PHE A 19 -10.86 17.80 -2.01
CA PHE A 19 -11.55 18.99 -1.54
C PHE A 19 -10.66 20.20 -1.82
N VAL A 20 -11.26 21.24 -2.38
CA VAL A 20 -10.59 22.52 -2.60
C VAL A 20 -11.10 23.54 -1.58
N PHE A 21 -10.24 24.01 -0.70
CA PHE A 21 -10.50 25.13 0.19
C PHE A 21 -10.02 26.43 -0.48
N LEU A 22 -10.88 27.42 -0.53
CA LEU A 22 -10.52 28.78 -0.90
C LEU A 22 -10.25 29.55 0.41
N GLU A 23 -8.99 29.71 0.79
CA GLU A 23 -8.63 30.69 1.81
C GLU A 23 -8.82 32.12 1.30
N LYS A 24 -9.07 33.09 2.22
CA LYS A 24 -9.25 34.52 1.90
C LYS A 24 -8.07 35.16 1.14
N THR A 25 -6.99 34.44 0.88
CA THR A 25 -5.75 34.89 0.20
C THR A 25 -5.55 34.28 -1.19
N GLU A 26 -6.59 33.79 -1.87
CA GLU A 26 -6.54 33.22 -3.25
C GLU A 26 -5.59 32.01 -3.44
N LYS A 27 -5.13 31.35 -2.36
CA LYS A 27 -4.37 30.11 -2.48
C LYS A 27 -5.33 28.93 -2.49
N PHE A 28 -5.35 28.19 -3.62
CA PHE A 28 -6.03 26.91 -3.72
C PHE A 28 -5.24 25.88 -2.90
N VAL A 29 -5.78 25.44 -1.78
CA VAL A 29 -5.25 24.28 -1.05
C VAL A 29 -6.07 23.07 -1.48
N VAL A 30 -5.48 22.25 -2.35
CA VAL A 30 -6.07 20.95 -2.70
C VAL A 30 -5.73 19.98 -1.57
N MET A 31 -6.69 19.65 -0.73
CA MET A 31 -6.52 18.60 0.27
C MET A 31 -6.78 17.24 -0.38
N MET A 32 -5.75 16.41 -0.45
CA MET A 32 -5.91 15.01 -0.84
C MET A 32 -6.63 14.27 0.29
N LYS A 33 -7.83 13.72 -0.01
CA LYS A 33 -8.49 12.82 0.92
C LYS A 33 -7.68 11.54 1.02
N ARG A 34 -7.53 11.02 2.26
CA ARG A 34 -6.95 9.68 2.46
C ARG A 34 -7.72 8.65 1.64
N LYS A 35 -6.98 7.86 0.84
CA LYS A 35 -7.53 6.77 0.04
C LYS A 35 -6.65 5.53 0.16
N ILE A 36 -7.26 4.38 0.38
CA ILE A 36 -6.57 3.09 0.51
C ILE A 36 -7.06 2.16 -0.59
N ILE A 37 -6.14 1.67 -1.41
CA ILE A 37 -6.39 0.73 -2.49
C ILE A 37 -5.59 -0.54 -2.20
N LEU A 38 -6.24 -1.70 -2.21
CA LEU A 38 -5.59 -2.99 -2.07
C LEU A 38 -5.57 -3.70 -3.43
N VAL A 39 -4.36 -4.04 -3.90
CA VAL A 39 -4.16 -4.84 -5.12
C VAL A 39 -3.66 -6.22 -4.71
N THR A 40 -4.51 -7.21 -4.85
CA THR A 40 -4.23 -8.61 -4.44
C THR A 40 -4.21 -9.56 -5.63
N GLY A 41 -3.74 -10.78 -5.43
CA GLY A 41 -3.73 -11.85 -6.44
C GLY A 41 -2.53 -12.78 -6.31
N GLY A 42 -2.50 -13.84 -7.10
CA GLY A 42 -1.43 -14.85 -7.08
C GLY A 42 -0.07 -14.31 -7.51
N GLN A 43 0.98 -15.10 -7.30
CA GLN A 43 2.32 -14.78 -7.77
C GLN A 43 2.33 -14.53 -9.28
N ARG A 44 3.08 -13.51 -9.75
CA ARG A 44 3.21 -13.12 -11.17
C ARG A 44 1.89 -12.80 -11.89
N SER A 45 0.84 -12.43 -11.15
CA SER A 45 -0.46 -12.05 -11.74
C SER A 45 -0.52 -10.62 -12.32
N GLY A 46 0.57 -9.83 -12.22
CA GLY A 46 0.64 -8.46 -12.76
C GLY A 46 0.33 -7.35 -11.74
N LYS A 47 0.21 -7.67 -10.43
CA LYS A 47 -0.12 -6.71 -9.36
C LYS A 47 0.77 -5.49 -9.32
N SER A 48 2.10 -5.69 -9.24
CA SER A 48 3.06 -4.58 -9.10
C SER A 48 3.01 -3.65 -10.32
N ARG A 49 2.87 -4.21 -11.53
CA ARG A 49 2.72 -3.42 -12.75
C ARG A 49 1.43 -2.59 -12.71
N TYR A 50 0.31 -3.20 -12.38
CA TYR A 50 -0.97 -2.51 -12.27
C TYR A 50 -0.92 -1.38 -11.23
N ALA A 51 -0.35 -1.65 -10.04
CA ALA A 51 -0.20 -0.65 -8.98
C ALA A 51 0.66 0.54 -9.41
N GLN A 52 1.78 0.28 -10.11
CA GLN A 52 2.66 1.33 -10.64
C GLN A 52 1.97 2.16 -11.74
N GLU A 53 1.28 1.52 -12.68
CA GLU A 53 0.52 2.22 -13.73
C GLU A 53 -0.58 3.09 -13.13
N LEU A 54 -1.28 2.59 -12.09
CA LEU A 54 -2.30 3.34 -11.37
C LEU A 54 -1.69 4.56 -10.66
N ALA A 55 -0.58 4.38 -9.95
CA ALA A 55 0.09 5.48 -9.25
C ALA A 55 0.56 6.58 -10.20
N LEU A 56 1.10 6.21 -11.36
CA LEU A 56 1.54 7.17 -12.40
C LEU A 56 0.39 7.89 -13.10
N LYS A 57 -0.83 7.35 -13.05
CA LYS A 57 -2.04 8.06 -13.50
C LYS A 57 -2.54 9.06 -12.46
N LEU A 58 -2.28 8.80 -11.17
CA LEU A 58 -2.74 9.62 -10.05
C LEU A 58 -1.75 10.72 -9.66
N ALA A 59 -0.45 10.56 -9.95
CA ALA A 59 0.57 11.54 -9.61
C ALA A 59 1.74 11.52 -10.61
N GLU A 60 2.34 12.70 -10.84
CA GLU A 60 3.53 12.83 -11.71
C GLU A 60 4.78 12.20 -11.07
N ASN A 61 4.91 12.27 -9.75
CA ASN A 61 6.04 11.76 -8.99
C ASN A 61 5.58 10.98 -7.77
N PRO A 62 5.05 9.75 -7.96
CA PRO A 62 4.61 8.90 -6.86
C PRO A 62 5.78 8.34 -6.06
N VAL A 63 5.48 7.85 -4.85
CA VAL A 63 6.43 7.16 -3.99
C VAL A 63 6.32 5.66 -4.21
N TYR A 64 7.46 4.98 -4.29
CA TYR A 64 7.55 3.53 -4.22
C TYR A 64 8.25 3.15 -2.91
N LEU A 65 7.51 2.51 -2.02
CA LEU A 65 7.99 2.03 -0.74
C LEU A 65 8.22 0.51 -0.83
N ALA A 66 9.49 0.12 -0.88
CA ALA A 66 9.89 -1.27 -0.87
C ALA A 66 9.99 -1.76 0.58
N THR A 67 9.35 -2.89 0.89
CA THR A 67 9.32 -3.50 2.22
C THR A 67 10.18 -4.75 2.32
N SER A 68 10.91 -5.06 1.28
CA SER A 68 11.75 -6.26 1.22
C SER A 68 13.05 -6.09 1.99
N ARG A 69 13.35 -7.03 2.89
CA ARG A 69 14.69 -7.21 3.46
C ARG A 69 15.59 -7.85 2.41
N VAL A 70 16.80 -7.35 2.29
CA VAL A 70 17.79 -7.93 1.36
C VAL A 70 18.47 -9.11 2.07
N TRP A 71 18.12 -10.33 1.68
CA TRP A 71 18.63 -11.57 2.29
C TRP A 71 19.94 -12.05 1.67
N ASP A 72 20.14 -11.79 0.37
CA ASP A 72 21.30 -12.23 -0.39
C ASP A 72 21.62 -11.31 -1.58
N ASP A 73 22.72 -11.57 -2.27
CA ASP A 73 23.18 -10.76 -3.40
C ASP A 73 22.31 -10.91 -4.64
N GLU A 74 21.71 -12.08 -4.87
CA GLU A 74 20.75 -12.30 -5.97
C GLU A 74 19.51 -11.41 -5.77
N PHE A 75 19.00 -11.38 -4.54
CA PHE A 75 17.86 -10.55 -4.19
C PHE A 75 18.17 -9.05 -4.30
N ARG A 76 19.40 -8.64 -3.89
CA ARG A 76 19.89 -7.26 -4.05
C ARG A 76 19.91 -6.82 -5.51
N GLU A 77 20.42 -7.68 -6.39
CA GLU A 77 20.44 -7.41 -7.82
C GLU A 77 19.02 -7.32 -8.41
N ARG A 78 18.09 -8.14 -7.93
CA ARG A 78 16.67 -8.09 -8.32
C ARG A 78 16.02 -6.77 -7.89
N VAL A 79 16.25 -6.31 -6.67
CA VAL A 79 15.78 -5.02 -6.18
C VAL A 79 16.34 -3.88 -7.05
N ARG A 80 17.64 -3.92 -7.36
CA ARG A 80 18.30 -2.90 -8.20
C ARG A 80 17.69 -2.84 -9.60
N ARG A 81 17.42 -3.97 -10.25
CA ARG A 81 16.73 -4.00 -11.54
C ARG A 81 15.35 -3.38 -11.47
N HIS A 82 14.57 -3.72 -10.47
CA HIS A 82 13.25 -3.13 -10.27
C HIS A 82 13.29 -1.62 -10.01
N GLN A 83 14.35 -1.12 -9.37
CA GLN A 83 14.54 0.33 -9.22
C GLN A 83 14.88 1.00 -10.56
N GLN A 84 15.76 0.40 -11.36
CA GLN A 84 16.14 0.92 -12.68
C GLN A 84 14.95 0.94 -13.66
N ASP A 85 14.12 -0.12 -13.63
CA ASP A 85 12.96 -0.25 -14.51
C ASP A 85 11.89 0.83 -14.25
N ARG A 86 11.83 1.40 -13.03
CA ARG A 86 10.85 2.42 -12.65
C ARG A 86 11.16 3.82 -13.24
N GLY A 87 12.45 4.11 -13.46
CA GLY A 87 12.88 5.39 -14.03
C GLY A 87 12.76 6.60 -13.08
N PRO A 88 13.05 7.82 -13.55
CA PRO A 88 13.28 8.99 -12.70
C PRO A 88 12.01 9.62 -12.10
N ARG A 89 10.83 9.20 -12.53
CA ARG A 89 9.55 9.73 -11.99
C ARG A 89 9.21 9.25 -10.60
N TRP A 90 9.94 8.29 -10.03
CA TRP A 90 9.64 7.69 -8.74
C TRP A 90 10.54 8.23 -7.64
N THR A 91 9.94 8.53 -6.49
CA THR A 91 10.68 8.64 -5.23
C THR A 91 10.74 7.25 -4.61
N ASN A 92 11.94 6.68 -4.47
CA ASN A 92 12.11 5.35 -3.87
C ASN A 92 12.39 5.49 -2.38
N LEU A 93 11.66 4.73 -1.57
CA LEU A 93 11.87 4.54 -0.14
C LEU A 93 12.04 3.05 0.15
N GLU A 94 12.86 2.73 1.15
CA GLU A 94 13.08 1.37 1.61
C GLU A 94 12.85 1.35 3.12
N GLU A 95 11.88 0.58 3.57
CA GLU A 95 11.57 0.40 5.00
C GLU A 95 11.00 -0.99 5.23
N GLU A 96 11.70 -1.81 5.98
CA GLU A 96 11.37 -3.21 6.18
C GLU A 96 10.16 -3.45 7.09
N LYS A 97 9.97 -2.62 8.12
CA LYS A 97 8.93 -2.81 9.15
C LYS A 97 8.22 -1.52 9.56
N ALA A 98 8.97 -0.46 9.86
CA ALA A 98 8.46 0.75 10.49
C ALA A 98 7.95 1.77 9.45
N ILE A 99 7.11 1.32 8.52
CA ILE A 99 6.62 2.14 7.40
C ILE A 99 5.90 3.41 7.86
N GLY A 100 5.31 3.41 9.06
CA GLY A 100 4.65 4.57 9.66
C GLY A 100 5.60 5.72 10.03
N ARG A 101 6.93 5.52 9.95
CA ARG A 101 7.93 6.58 10.08
C ARG A 101 8.18 7.34 8.78
N CYS A 102 7.77 6.75 7.65
CA CYS A 102 7.90 7.39 6.35
C CYS A 102 6.81 8.47 6.20
N ASP A 103 7.23 9.73 6.02
CA ASP A 103 6.28 10.79 5.68
C ASP A 103 5.94 10.70 4.19
N VAL A 104 4.69 10.39 3.91
CA VAL A 104 4.11 10.30 2.57
C VAL A 104 2.89 11.20 2.43
N SER A 105 2.74 12.18 3.33
CA SER A 105 1.64 13.12 3.34
C SER A 105 1.51 13.83 1.99
N ARG A 106 0.28 13.89 1.47
CA ARG A 106 -0.08 14.46 0.16
C ARG A 106 0.60 13.78 -1.04
N ARG A 107 0.97 12.50 -0.90
CA ARG A 107 1.61 11.72 -1.95
C ARG A 107 0.73 10.53 -2.36
N VAL A 108 0.97 10.04 -3.55
CA VAL A 108 0.52 8.69 -3.96
C VAL A 108 1.67 7.73 -3.68
N VAL A 109 1.43 6.68 -2.90
CA VAL A 109 2.46 5.71 -2.52
C VAL A 109 2.04 4.29 -2.86
N VAL A 110 2.95 3.56 -3.50
CA VAL A 110 2.85 2.11 -3.74
C VAL A 110 3.69 1.40 -2.70
N ILE A 111 3.09 0.48 -1.94
CA ILE A 111 3.75 -0.38 -0.96
C ILE A 111 3.90 -1.78 -1.58
N ASP A 112 5.13 -2.17 -1.93
CA ASP A 112 5.40 -3.46 -2.60
C ASP A 112 6.48 -4.26 -1.83
N CYS A 113 6.08 -5.29 -1.02
CA CYS A 113 4.71 -5.73 -0.90
C CYS A 113 4.35 -6.10 0.56
N VAL A 114 3.09 -6.12 0.86
CA VAL A 114 2.56 -6.54 2.17
C VAL A 114 3.05 -7.94 2.57
N THR A 115 3.22 -8.85 1.62
CA THR A 115 3.69 -10.22 1.90
C THR A 115 5.10 -10.23 2.46
N LEU A 116 6.05 -9.49 1.86
CA LEU A 116 7.41 -9.38 2.39
C LEU A 116 7.44 -8.59 3.69
N TRP A 117 6.63 -7.56 3.81
CA TRP A 117 6.44 -6.83 5.05
C TRP A 117 5.96 -7.73 6.19
N SER A 118 4.93 -8.57 5.95
CA SER A 118 4.46 -9.58 6.92
C SER A 118 5.55 -10.62 7.24
N THR A 119 6.35 -11.03 6.25
CA THR A 119 7.48 -11.96 6.43
C THR A 119 8.49 -11.42 7.43
N ASN A 120 8.83 -10.13 7.35
CA ASN A 120 9.79 -9.50 8.27
C ASN A 120 9.30 -9.55 9.72
N PHE A 121 8.02 -9.26 9.97
CA PHE A 121 7.44 -9.37 11.31
C PHE A 121 7.38 -10.82 11.80
N PHE A 122 6.96 -11.72 10.93
CA PHE A 122 6.76 -13.13 11.27
C PHE A 122 8.05 -13.79 11.75
N PHE A 123 9.15 -13.61 11.03
CA PHE A 123 10.43 -14.19 11.42
C PHE A 123 11.11 -13.45 12.57
N ASP A 124 11.01 -12.14 12.65
CA ASP A 124 11.52 -11.37 13.78
C ASP A 124 10.79 -11.67 15.09
N ASN A 125 9.57 -12.21 15.01
CA ASN A 125 8.76 -12.62 16.15
C ASN A 125 8.74 -14.16 16.36
N ASP A 126 9.77 -14.90 15.91
CA ASP A 126 9.88 -16.34 16.08
C ASP A 126 8.65 -17.13 15.59
N SER A 127 8.02 -16.67 14.52
CA SER A 127 6.81 -17.23 13.93
C SER A 127 5.58 -17.16 14.87
N ASP A 128 5.55 -16.19 15.79
CA ASP A 128 4.38 -15.86 16.59
C ASP A 128 3.38 -15.04 15.74
N VAL A 129 2.28 -15.68 15.40
CA VAL A 129 1.26 -15.12 14.50
C VAL A 129 0.50 -13.97 15.16
N ASP A 130 0.10 -14.15 16.42
CA ASP A 130 -0.72 -13.15 17.14
C ASP A 130 0.05 -11.87 17.41
N LYS A 131 1.30 -12.00 17.82
CA LYS A 131 2.22 -10.87 18.01
C LYS A 131 2.46 -10.15 16.69
N SER A 132 2.79 -10.89 15.62
CA SER A 132 3.06 -10.33 14.30
C SER A 132 1.83 -9.60 13.74
N LEU A 133 0.65 -10.20 13.84
CA LEU A 133 -0.59 -9.60 13.37
C LEU A 133 -0.91 -8.29 14.12
N ARG A 134 -0.72 -8.25 15.43
CA ARG A 134 -0.94 -7.04 16.23
C ARG A 134 0.01 -5.91 15.79
N GLU A 135 1.32 -6.19 15.70
CA GLU A 135 2.32 -5.20 15.32
C GLU A 135 2.10 -4.66 13.90
N ILE A 136 1.74 -5.54 12.95
CA ILE A 136 1.41 -5.16 11.57
C ILE A 136 0.19 -4.23 11.53
N LYS A 137 -0.87 -4.53 12.30
CA LYS A 137 -2.07 -3.69 12.37
C LYS A 137 -1.77 -2.31 12.94
N GLU A 138 -1.00 -2.23 14.03
CA GLU A 138 -0.60 -0.97 14.64
C GLU A 138 0.22 -0.10 13.67
N GLU A 139 1.13 -0.72 12.94
CA GLU A 139 1.97 -0.03 11.98
C GLU A 139 1.20 0.41 10.73
N PHE A 140 0.28 -0.43 10.24
CA PHE A 140 -0.64 -0.08 9.15
C PHE A 140 -1.52 1.12 9.53
N ASP A 141 -2.12 1.11 10.72
CA ASP A 141 -2.99 2.20 11.17
C ASP A 141 -2.21 3.51 11.34
N ARG A 142 -0.97 3.44 11.86
CA ARG A 142 -0.07 4.61 11.95
C ARG A 142 0.26 5.17 10.58
N PHE A 143 0.64 4.31 9.64
CA PHE A 143 1.02 4.72 8.29
C PHE A 143 -0.14 5.35 7.54
N THR A 144 -1.30 4.70 7.58
CA THR A 144 -2.51 5.15 6.89
C THR A 144 -3.27 6.27 7.62
N GLY A 145 -2.79 6.72 8.78
CA GLY A 145 -3.27 7.93 9.46
C GLY A 145 -2.93 9.23 8.73
N GLN A 146 -2.03 9.19 7.75
CA GLN A 146 -1.62 10.33 6.94
C GLN A 146 -2.64 10.62 5.82
N GLU A 147 -2.72 11.87 5.36
CA GLU A 147 -3.52 12.27 4.20
C GLU A 147 -2.74 11.96 2.90
N ALA A 148 -2.91 10.74 2.39
CA ALA A 148 -2.23 10.25 1.19
C ALA A 148 -3.11 9.23 0.45
N THR A 149 -2.73 8.89 -0.78
CA THR A 149 -3.30 7.75 -1.50
C THR A 149 -2.34 6.57 -1.37
N PHE A 150 -2.78 5.50 -0.73
CA PHE A 150 -2.02 4.29 -0.47
C PHE A 150 -2.45 3.18 -1.42
N ILE A 151 -1.49 2.57 -2.13
CA ILE A 151 -1.72 1.42 -3.00
C ILE A 151 -0.90 0.25 -2.45
N PHE A 152 -1.55 -0.62 -1.69
CA PHE A 152 -0.92 -1.81 -1.10
C PHE A 152 -0.94 -2.96 -2.10
N VAL A 153 0.22 -3.54 -2.36
CA VAL A 153 0.36 -4.76 -3.17
C VAL A 153 0.54 -5.96 -2.26
N THR A 154 -0.28 -6.99 -2.41
CA THR A 154 -0.21 -8.20 -1.60
C THR A 154 -0.37 -9.47 -2.44
N ASN A 155 0.18 -10.60 -1.95
CA ASN A 155 -0.12 -11.90 -2.54
C ASN A 155 -1.29 -12.56 -1.82
N GLU A 156 -2.15 -13.20 -2.63
CA GLU A 156 -3.14 -14.16 -2.14
C GLU A 156 -2.51 -15.55 -2.19
N ILE A 157 -2.07 -16.05 -1.03
CA ILE A 157 -1.36 -17.33 -0.93
C ILE A 157 -2.25 -18.46 -0.40
N GLY A 158 -3.41 -18.14 0.19
CA GLY A 158 -4.33 -19.10 0.78
C GLY A 158 -5.15 -19.89 -0.25
N MET A 159 -5.29 -19.38 -1.48
CA MET A 159 -6.05 -20.05 -2.55
C MET A 159 -5.33 -21.28 -3.13
N GLY A 160 -4.04 -21.46 -2.86
CA GLY A 160 -3.20 -22.53 -3.42
C GLY A 160 -3.29 -23.88 -2.68
N GLY A 161 -4.09 -23.97 -1.62
CA GLY A 161 -4.20 -25.17 -0.79
C GLY A 161 -3.45 -25.04 0.54
N VAL A 162 -3.44 -26.13 1.32
CA VAL A 162 -2.85 -26.16 2.67
C VAL A 162 -1.49 -26.86 2.62
N SER A 163 -0.44 -26.16 3.05
CA SER A 163 0.92 -26.71 3.10
C SER A 163 1.07 -27.80 4.18
N VAL A 164 1.93 -28.78 3.91
CA VAL A 164 2.33 -29.80 4.90
C VAL A 164 3.30 -29.22 5.95
N ASP A 165 4.01 -28.11 5.63
CA ASP A 165 4.92 -27.43 6.54
C ASP A 165 4.13 -26.58 7.56
N PRO A 166 4.31 -26.80 8.88
CA PRO A 166 3.62 -26.03 9.91
C PRO A 166 3.96 -24.54 9.91
N VAL A 167 5.20 -24.14 9.58
CA VAL A 167 5.64 -22.74 9.53
C VAL A 167 4.94 -22.04 8.37
N GLN A 168 4.90 -22.70 7.20
CA GLN A 168 4.18 -22.17 6.04
C GLN A 168 2.68 -22.03 6.29
N ARG A 169 2.03 -22.97 7.01
CA ARG A 169 0.60 -22.83 7.36
C ARG A 169 0.38 -21.60 8.25
N ARG A 170 1.18 -21.44 9.32
CA ARG A 170 1.08 -20.27 10.20
C ARG A 170 1.28 -18.94 9.45
N PHE A 171 2.25 -18.90 8.53
CA PHE A 171 2.45 -17.72 7.70
C PHE A 171 1.27 -17.47 6.75
N THR A 172 0.69 -18.53 6.18
CA THR A 172 -0.50 -18.41 5.33
C THR A 172 -1.68 -17.83 6.11
N ASP A 173 -1.88 -18.28 7.37
CA ASP A 173 -2.93 -17.75 8.25
C ASP A 173 -2.69 -16.27 8.57
N LEU A 174 -1.45 -15.91 8.97
CA LEU A 174 -1.07 -14.51 9.20
C LEU A 174 -1.36 -13.64 7.99
N GLN A 175 -0.89 -14.06 6.80
CA GLN A 175 -1.09 -13.30 5.56
C GLN A 175 -2.57 -13.12 5.23
N GLY A 176 -3.38 -14.17 5.42
CA GLY A 176 -4.82 -14.09 5.22
C GLY A 176 -5.49 -13.08 6.14
N TRP A 177 -5.15 -13.07 7.43
CA TRP A 177 -5.68 -12.10 8.39
C TRP A 177 -5.20 -10.67 8.13
N VAL A 178 -3.96 -10.48 7.72
CA VAL A 178 -3.44 -9.18 7.28
C VAL A 178 -4.19 -8.68 6.05
N ASN A 179 -4.40 -9.54 5.05
CA ASN A 179 -5.16 -9.19 3.85
C ASN A 179 -6.61 -8.80 4.17
N GLN A 180 -7.28 -9.54 5.06
CA GLN A 180 -8.63 -9.21 5.54
C GLN A 180 -8.66 -7.86 6.26
N TYR A 181 -7.67 -7.60 7.12
CA TYR A 181 -7.57 -6.35 7.86
C TYR A 181 -7.42 -5.14 6.94
N ILE A 182 -6.51 -5.21 5.98
CA ILE A 182 -6.31 -4.15 4.98
C ILE A 182 -7.53 -4.01 4.08
N GLY A 183 -8.08 -5.12 3.57
CA GLY A 183 -9.26 -5.13 2.70
C GLY A 183 -10.50 -4.52 3.35
N SER A 184 -10.71 -4.74 4.66
CA SER A 184 -11.81 -4.13 5.40
C SER A 184 -11.72 -2.60 5.45
N ARG A 185 -10.51 -2.04 5.48
CA ARG A 185 -10.21 -0.60 5.55
C ARG A 185 -9.99 0.05 4.19
N ALA A 186 -9.77 -0.76 3.15
CA ALA A 186 -9.57 -0.26 1.80
C ALA A 186 -10.86 0.37 1.24
N ASP A 187 -10.71 1.47 0.51
CA ASP A 187 -11.79 2.10 -0.26
C ASP A 187 -12.05 1.33 -1.57
N GLU A 188 -10.98 0.71 -2.10
CA GLU A 188 -11.05 -0.13 -3.31
C GLU A 188 -10.21 -1.41 -3.11
N VAL A 189 -10.71 -2.52 -3.62
CA VAL A 189 -9.99 -3.80 -3.66
C VAL A 189 -10.01 -4.32 -5.09
N VAL A 190 -8.82 -4.62 -5.62
CA VAL A 190 -8.62 -5.15 -6.97
C VAL A 190 -7.94 -6.52 -6.90
N LEU A 191 -8.56 -7.52 -7.48
CA LEU A 191 -7.98 -8.85 -7.68
C LEU A 191 -7.35 -8.94 -9.07
N MET A 192 -6.06 -9.30 -9.11
CA MET A 192 -5.34 -9.53 -10.36
C MET A 192 -5.33 -11.00 -10.72
N VAL A 193 -5.88 -11.33 -11.88
CA VAL A 193 -5.87 -12.68 -12.44
C VAL A 193 -5.26 -12.62 -13.83
N SER A 194 -4.12 -13.30 -14.05
CA SER A 194 -3.47 -13.40 -15.36
C SER A 194 -3.28 -12.07 -16.09
N GLY A 195 -2.93 -11.01 -15.35
CA GLY A 195 -2.73 -9.66 -15.89
C GLY A 195 -4.01 -8.82 -16.03
N ILE A 196 -5.18 -9.38 -15.72
CA ILE A 196 -6.47 -8.69 -15.79
C ILE A 196 -6.88 -8.23 -14.40
N ALA A 197 -7.25 -6.96 -14.28
CA ALA A 197 -7.73 -6.36 -13.04
C ALA A 197 -9.25 -6.58 -12.89
N MET A 198 -9.65 -7.14 -11.76
CA MET A 198 -11.05 -7.33 -11.38
C MET A 198 -11.34 -6.50 -10.12
N ARG A 199 -12.24 -5.54 -10.20
CA ARG A 199 -12.68 -4.79 -9.02
C ARG A 199 -13.55 -5.68 -8.15
N VAL A 200 -13.21 -5.79 -6.85
CA VAL A 200 -13.92 -6.61 -5.85
C VAL A 200 -14.70 -5.70 -4.89
N LYS A 201 -14.15 -4.51 -4.63
CA LYS A 201 -14.80 -3.49 -3.78
C LYS A 201 -14.65 -2.11 -4.41
#